data_1e19660585ff32b923b51faa9a5e0d18
#
_entry.id   1e19660585ff32b923b51faa9a5e0d18
#
_cell.length_a   1.000
_cell.length_b   1.000
_cell.length_c   1.000
_cell.angle_alpha   90.00
_cell.angle_beta   90.00
_cell.angle_gamma   90.00
#
_symmetry.space_group_name_H-M   'P 1'
#
loop_
_entity.id
_entity.type
_entity.pdbx_description
1 polymer ?
#
loop_
_entity_poly.entity_id
_entity_poly.type
_entity_poly.pdbx_seq_one_letter_code
_entity_poly.pdbx_strand_id
1 'polypeptide(L)'
;MRCTLLDFFTAKTKGPESSEPEGKGSRRIRPSRRILAVAAIVVVVTGFVAAAYAFHILGLGLTNCWARPASEPNTAIFTVVMANEGLNVGYNGSRYHAFPWPVMNVSLGQNVIIHVMNNDTTQPHGFAITHFLDSGITVRPGECYDVRFSANTLGPFTVFCNIFCTIHSPWMQNGRLNVDP
;
A
#
# COMPACT_ATOMS: atom_id res chain seq x y z
N MET A 1 31.93 44.62 -13.55
CA MET A 1 32.26 45.48 -12.40
C MET A 1 32.81 44.56 -11.32
N ARG A 2 34.06 44.33 -11.19
CA ARG A 2 35.20 44.99 -10.48
C ARG A 2 34.74 45.55 -9.13
N CYS A 3 35.35 44.98 -8.07
CA CYS A 3 36.11 45.58 -6.98
C CYS A 3 36.37 44.50 -5.92
N THR A 4 37.59 44.07 -5.74
CA THR A 4 38.79 44.57 -5.03
C THR A 4 38.68 44.36 -3.53
N LEU A 5 39.47 43.40 -3.04
CA LEU A 5 40.65 43.44 -2.17
C LEU A 5 40.60 44.45 -1.00
N LEU A 6 40.81 43.97 0.20
CA LEU A 6 41.60 44.68 1.21
C LEU A 6 42.17 43.67 2.24
N ASP A 7 43.48 43.47 2.12
CA ASP A 7 44.37 43.05 3.22
C ASP A 7 44.26 44.02 4.37
N PHE A 8 44.46 43.57 5.60
CA PHE A 8 45.34 44.21 6.54
C PHE A 8 45.37 43.51 7.92
N PHE A 9 46.51 43.29 8.35
CA PHE A 9 47.15 43.29 9.67
C PHE A 9 47.56 41.97 10.28
N THR A 10 48.83 41.67 10.10
CA THR A 10 49.72 40.93 11.00
C THR A 10 49.86 41.63 12.35
N ALA A 11 49.56 40.93 13.42
CA ALA A 11 50.05 41.26 14.75
C ALA A 11 50.63 40.02 15.43
N LYS A 12 51.93 40.00 15.51
CA LYS A 12 52.75 39.02 16.19
C LYS A 12 52.79 39.36 17.68
N THR A 13 52.13 38.57 18.52
CA THR A 13 52.36 38.63 19.96
C THR A 13 52.86 37.28 20.47
N LYS A 14 53.98 37.39 21.17
CA LYS A 14 54.81 36.34 21.74
C LYS A 14 54.36 36.07 23.19
N GLY A 15 54.16 34.76 23.49
CA GLY A 15 54.18 34.18 24.82
C GLY A 15 52.86 34.06 25.57
N PRO A 16 52.73 33.18 26.52
CA PRO A 16 53.74 32.34 27.15
C PRO A 16 53.46 30.83 27.09
N GLU A 17 54.48 30.08 27.28
CA GLU A 17 54.60 28.66 27.58
C GLU A 17 53.62 28.22 28.68
N SER A 18 52.68 27.32 28.33
CA SER A 18 51.85 26.64 29.29
C SER A 18 51.84 25.14 28.97
N SER A 19 52.39 24.41 29.87
CA SER A 19 52.34 22.98 30.18
C SER A 19 51.29 22.19 29.38
N GLU A 20 51.82 21.26 28.60
CA GLU A 20 51.10 20.15 27.94
C GLU A 20 50.35 19.33 29.00
N PRO A 21 49.02 19.15 28.89
CA PRO A 21 48.34 18.11 29.66
C PRO A 21 48.61 16.77 28.95
N GLU A 22 49.22 15.85 29.68
CA GLU A 22 49.37 14.44 29.33
C GLU A 22 48.11 13.90 28.68
N GLY A 23 48.19 13.58 27.40
CA GLY A 23 47.16 12.92 26.62
C GLY A 23 46.83 11.57 27.23
N LYS A 24 45.72 11.48 27.96
CA LYS A 24 45.07 10.19 28.28
C LYS A 24 44.82 9.48 26.97
N GLY A 25 45.70 8.56 26.62
CA GLY A 25 45.59 7.69 25.47
C GLY A 25 44.24 6.97 25.51
N SER A 26 43.30 7.41 24.69
CA SER A 26 42.04 6.70 24.45
C SER A 26 42.41 5.32 23.88
N ARG A 27 42.39 4.31 24.74
CA ARG A 27 42.52 2.91 24.31
C ARG A 27 41.34 2.63 23.40
N ARG A 28 41.57 2.72 22.07
CA ARG A 28 40.63 2.22 21.07
C ARG A 28 40.46 0.71 21.31
N ILE A 29 39.38 0.33 21.97
CA ILE A 29 38.98 -1.06 22.14
C ILE A 29 38.68 -1.59 20.73
N ARG A 30 39.58 -2.38 20.17
CA ARG A 30 39.31 -3.07 18.88
C ARG A 30 38.31 -4.18 19.17
N PRO A 31 37.13 -4.11 18.54
CA PRO A 31 36.12 -5.16 18.74
C PRO A 31 36.70 -6.50 18.27
N SER A 32 36.42 -7.56 19.00
CA SER A 32 36.86 -8.90 18.62
C SER A 32 36.23 -9.31 17.27
N ARG A 33 36.91 -10.16 16.50
CA ARG A 33 36.40 -10.67 15.21
C ARG A 33 34.98 -11.27 15.35
N ARG A 34 34.66 -11.87 16.51
CA ARG A 34 33.34 -12.44 16.81
C ARG A 34 32.26 -11.33 16.93
N ILE A 35 32.59 -10.22 17.59
CA ILE A 35 31.67 -9.08 17.73
C ILE A 35 31.40 -8.44 16.35
N LEU A 36 32.43 -8.29 15.52
CA LEU A 36 32.28 -7.79 14.16
C LEU A 36 31.44 -8.72 13.28
N ALA A 37 31.64 -10.02 13.39
CA ALA A 37 30.84 -11.01 12.65
C ALA A 37 29.35 -10.96 13.07
N VAL A 38 29.07 -10.91 14.37
CA VAL A 38 27.69 -10.79 14.87
C VAL A 38 27.05 -9.48 14.43
N ALA A 39 27.77 -8.36 14.52
CA ALA A 39 27.26 -7.06 14.05
C ALA A 39 26.95 -7.07 12.55
N ALA A 40 27.81 -7.68 11.72
CA ALA A 40 27.55 -7.83 10.30
C ALA A 40 26.31 -8.68 10.01
N ILE A 41 26.11 -9.80 10.71
CA ILE A 41 24.92 -10.63 10.56
C ILE A 41 23.65 -9.84 10.94
N VAL A 42 23.67 -9.10 12.05
CA VAL A 42 22.54 -8.29 12.48
C VAL A 42 22.19 -7.24 11.42
N VAL A 43 23.18 -6.55 10.85
CA VAL A 43 22.96 -5.55 9.79
C VAL A 43 22.35 -6.19 8.53
N VAL A 44 22.85 -7.35 8.11
CA VAL A 44 22.33 -8.06 6.93
C VAL A 44 20.89 -8.52 7.17
N VAL A 45 20.61 -9.11 8.33
CA VAL A 45 19.25 -9.59 8.67
C VAL A 45 18.26 -8.42 8.77
N THR A 46 18.62 -7.33 9.47
CA THR A 46 17.74 -6.15 9.56
C THR A 46 17.56 -5.47 8.21
N GLY A 47 18.61 -5.38 7.38
CA GLY A 47 18.51 -4.87 6.02
C GLY A 47 17.58 -5.72 5.13
N PHE A 48 17.69 -7.05 5.22
CA PHE A 48 16.82 -7.97 4.48
C PHE A 48 15.37 -7.85 4.93
N VAL A 49 15.10 -7.81 6.23
CA VAL A 49 13.74 -7.64 6.77
C VAL A 49 13.16 -6.29 6.35
N ALA A 50 13.93 -5.21 6.42
CA ALA A 50 13.49 -3.88 5.98
C ALA A 50 13.20 -3.86 4.47
N ALA A 51 14.05 -4.48 3.65
CA ALA A 51 13.83 -4.59 2.21
C ALA A 51 12.60 -5.46 1.89
N ALA A 52 12.44 -6.60 2.55
CA ALA A 52 11.29 -7.48 2.39
C ALA A 52 9.98 -6.75 2.73
N TYR A 53 10.01 -5.91 3.76
CA TYR A 53 8.89 -5.05 4.16
C TYR A 53 8.63 -3.93 3.14
N ALA A 54 9.66 -3.19 2.70
CA ALA A 54 9.52 -2.08 1.77
C ALA A 54 9.10 -2.51 0.36
N PHE A 55 9.55 -3.67 -0.10
CA PHE A 55 9.27 -4.19 -1.43
C PHE A 55 8.16 -5.26 -1.46
N HIS A 56 7.44 -5.44 -0.35
CA HIS A 56 6.38 -6.46 -0.22
C HIS A 56 6.83 -7.87 -0.62
N ILE A 57 8.13 -8.16 -0.53
CA ILE A 57 8.68 -9.48 -0.75
C ILE A 57 8.20 -10.36 0.40
N LEU A 58 7.62 -11.52 0.13
CA LEU A 58 7.01 -12.45 1.10
C LEU A 58 5.63 -12.02 1.66
N GLY A 59 4.94 -11.06 1.05
CA GLY A 59 3.62 -10.63 1.52
C GLY A 59 3.62 -9.91 2.88
N LEU A 60 4.80 -9.49 3.35
CA LEU A 60 4.95 -8.76 4.62
C LEU A 60 4.64 -7.26 4.49
N GLY A 61 4.29 -6.80 3.31
CA GLY A 61 3.84 -5.44 3.09
C GLY A 61 2.50 -5.21 3.76
N LEU A 62 2.45 -4.28 4.70
CA LEU A 62 1.23 -3.85 5.36
C LEU A 62 0.42 -2.92 4.43
N THR A 63 -0.10 -3.43 3.33
CA THR A 63 -1.35 -2.87 2.84
C THR A 63 -2.38 -3.29 3.87
N ASN A 64 -2.79 -2.36 4.73
CA ASN A 64 -3.84 -2.65 5.69
C ASN A 64 -5.17 -2.68 4.92
N CYS A 65 -5.37 -3.76 4.17
CA CYS A 65 -6.58 -3.96 3.37
C CYS A 65 -7.87 -3.96 4.20
N TRP A 66 -7.76 -4.05 5.54
CA TRP A 66 -8.87 -3.93 6.46
C TRP A 66 -9.18 -2.48 6.86
N ALA A 67 -8.28 -1.53 6.55
CA ALA A 67 -8.56 -0.12 6.75
C ALA A 67 -9.54 0.37 5.69
N ARG A 68 -10.73 0.76 6.11
CA ARG A 68 -11.72 1.35 5.20
C ARG A 68 -11.28 2.73 4.76
N PRO A 69 -11.58 3.15 3.52
CA PRO A 69 -11.40 4.52 3.09
C PRO A 69 -12.08 5.50 4.05
N ALA A 70 -11.48 6.66 4.23
CA ALA A 70 -12.09 7.72 5.04
C ALA A 70 -13.43 8.16 4.43
N SER A 71 -14.41 8.44 5.30
CA SER A 71 -15.69 9.00 4.85
C SER A 71 -15.48 10.41 4.30
N GLU A 72 -15.96 10.64 3.09
CA GLU A 72 -15.92 11.93 2.40
C GLU A 72 -17.36 12.44 2.18
N PRO A 73 -17.59 13.76 2.17
CA PRO A 73 -18.93 14.31 1.86
C PRO A 73 -19.44 13.82 0.51
N ASN A 74 -20.74 13.52 0.41
CA ASN A 74 -21.41 13.02 -0.80
C ASN A 74 -20.72 11.80 -1.44
N THR A 75 -20.17 10.90 -0.61
CA THR A 75 -19.43 9.72 -1.09
C THR A 75 -20.04 8.45 -0.50
N ALA A 76 -20.46 7.53 -1.37
CA ALA A 76 -20.84 6.17 -0.99
C ALA A 76 -19.59 5.29 -0.93
N ILE A 77 -19.43 4.53 0.15
CA ILE A 77 -18.29 3.64 0.34
C ILE A 77 -18.78 2.21 0.48
N PHE A 78 -18.29 1.34 -0.40
CA PHE A 78 -18.57 -0.09 -0.37
C PHE A 78 -17.30 -0.88 -0.16
N THR A 79 -17.42 -2.10 0.34
CA THR A 79 -16.33 -3.07 0.41
C THR A 79 -16.73 -4.32 -0.35
N VAL A 80 -15.87 -4.76 -1.27
CA VAL A 80 -16.03 -6.02 -2.01
C VAL A 80 -14.86 -6.92 -1.66
N VAL A 81 -15.16 -8.01 -0.95
CA VAL A 81 -14.20 -9.06 -0.63
C VAL A 81 -14.32 -10.17 -1.66
N MET A 82 -13.20 -10.53 -2.26
CA MET A 82 -13.08 -11.66 -3.18
C MET A 82 -12.41 -12.82 -2.48
N ALA A 83 -13.02 -14.00 -2.51
CA ALA A 83 -12.47 -15.19 -1.89
C ALA A 83 -12.88 -16.46 -2.64
N ASN A 84 -12.10 -17.51 -2.49
CA ASN A 84 -12.41 -18.85 -2.99
C ASN A 84 -12.86 -19.81 -1.88
N GLU A 85 -12.73 -19.41 -0.62
CA GLU A 85 -13.01 -20.25 0.54
C GLU A 85 -13.84 -19.50 1.60
N GLY A 86 -14.45 -20.25 2.48
CA GLY A 86 -15.21 -19.72 3.61
C GLY A 86 -16.53 -19.07 3.23
N LEU A 87 -16.97 -18.11 4.03
CA LEU A 87 -18.27 -17.44 3.86
C LEU A 87 -18.30 -16.39 2.75
N ASN A 88 -17.14 -15.95 2.26
CA ASN A 88 -17.01 -14.90 1.25
C ASN A 88 -16.75 -15.42 -0.17
N VAL A 89 -17.00 -16.70 -0.44
CA VAL A 89 -16.76 -17.28 -1.77
C VAL A 89 -17.52 -16.49 -2.85
N GLY A 90 -16.75 -16.05 -3.86
CA GLY A 90 -17.20 -15.09 -4.86
C GLY A 90 -16.97 -13.64 -4.41
N TYR A 91 -17.88 -12.76 -4.73
CA TYR A 91 -17.92 -11.38 -4.22
C TYR A 91 -18.82 -11.31 -3.00
N ASN A 92 -18.26 -10.99 -1.82
CA ASN A 92 -19.02 -10.90 -0.57
C ASN A 92 -19.95 -12.12 -0.33
N GLY A 93 -19.44 -13.32 -0.60
CA GLY A 93 -20.23 -14.54 -0.41
C GLY A 93 -21.30 -14.78 -1.46
N SER A 94 -21.16 -14.25 -2.67
CA SER A 94 -22.16 -14.35 -3.75
C SER A 94 -22.58 -15.80 -4.08
N ARG A 95 -21.73 -16.78 -3.77
CA ARG A 95 -22.08 -18.20 -3.86
C ARG A 95 -23.32 -18.58 -3.05
N TYR A 96 -23.55 -17.88 -1.95
CA TYR A 96 -24.61 -18.21 -0.97
C TYR A 96 -25.80 -17.28 -1.05
N HIS A 97 -25.84 -16.36 -2.04
CA HIS A 97 -26.90 -15.38 -2.22
C HIS A 97 -27.59 -15.58 -3.56
N ALA A 98 -28.86 -15.17 -3.62
CA ALA A 98 -29.57 -15.05 -4.89
C ALA A 98 -28.98 -13.90 -5.72
N PHE A 99 -28.88 -14.08 -7.02
CA PHE A 99 -28.41 -13.04 -7.93
C PHE A 99 -29.49 -11.97 -8.18
N PRO A 100 -29.08 -10.70 -8.38
CA PRO A 100 -27.71 -10.17 -8.39
C PRO A 100 -27.14 -10.01 -6.97
N TRP A 101 -25.84 -10.28 -6.81
CA TRP A 101 -25.11 -10.06 -5.56
C TRP A 101 -23.61 -9.86 -5.80
N PRO A 102 -22.93 -8.90 -5.12
CA PRO A 102 -23.50 -7.89 -4.21
C PRO A 102 -24.31 -6.85 -4.97
N VAL A 103 -25.22 -6.18 -4.28
CA VAL A 103 -25.96 -5.03 -4.82
C VAL A 103 -25.51 -3.77 -4.10
N MET A 104 -25.12 -2.77 -4.88
CA MET A 104 -24.70 -1.46 -4.40
C MET A 104 -25.65 -0.41 -5.00
N ASN A 105 -26.25 0.42 -4.16
CA ASN A 105 -27.16 1.49 -4.60
C ASN A 105 -26.54 2.85 -4.30
N VAL A 106 -26.55 3.72 -5.27
CA VAL A 106 -26.01 5.09 -5.17
C VAL A 106 -26.94 6.06 -5.90
N SER A 107 -26.85 7.35 -5.56
CA SER A 107 -27.60 8.39 -6.26
C SER A 107 -26.78 8.99 -7.39
N LEU A 108 -27.48 9.48 -8.43
CA LEU A 108 -26.85 10.20 -9.54
C LEU A 108 -26.04 11.40 -9.02
N GLY A 109 -24.80 11.54 -9.48
CA GLY A 109 -23.87 12.58 -9.06
C GLY A 109 -23.14 12.30 -7.75
N GLN A 110 -23.41 11.18 -7.09
CA GLN A 110 -22.69 10.77 -5.90
C GLN A 110 -21.28 10.27 -6.26
N ASN A 111 -20.29 10.61 -5.45
CA ASN A 111 -18.99 9.97 -5.53
C ASN A 111 -19.04 8.56 -4.94
N VAL A 112 -18.31 7.66 -5.53
CA VAL A 112 -18.30 6.25 -5.12
C VAL A 112 -16.86 5.82 -4.88
N ILE A 113 -16.66 5.14 -3.77
CA ILE A 113 -15.42 4.43 -3.46
C ILE A 113 -15.79 2.97 -3.23
N ILE A 114 -15.23 2.08 -4.03
CA ILE A 114 -15.35 0.64 -3.80
C ILE A 114 -14.00 0.12 -3.37
N HIS A 115 -13.88 -0.22 -2.09
CA HIS A 115 -12.70 -0.88 -1.54
C HIS A 115 -12.75 -2.36 -1.90
N VAL A 116 -11.93 -2.75 -2.87
CA VAL A 116 -11.87 -4.11 -3.39
C VAL A 116 -10.68 -4.81 -2.76
N MET A 117 -10.90 -5.97 -2.16
CA MET A 117 -9.84 -6.73 -1.51
C MET A 117 -9.90 -8.20 -1.90
N ASN A 118 -8.74 -8.77 -2.22
CA ASN A 118 -8.61 -10.18 -2.52
C ASN A 118 -8.13 -10.94 -1.27
N ASN A 119 -9.04 -11.66 -0.63
CA ASN A 119 -8.76 -12.53 0.52
C ASN A 119 -8.48 -13.99 0.11
N ASP A 120 -8.30 -14.24 -1.18
CA ASP A 120 -7.78 -15.52 -1.67
C ASP A 120 -6.29 -15.64 -1.34
N THR A 121 -5.84 -16.82 -1.01
CA THR A 121 -4.43 -17.06 -0.68
C THR A 121 -3.59 -17.43 -1.90
N THR A 122 -4.22 -17.78 -3.02
CA THR A 122 -3.54 -18.42 -4.16
C THR A 122 -3.86 -17.79 -5.52
N GLN A 123 -5.08 -17.23 -5.71
CA GLN A 123 -5.53 -16.82 -7.02
C GLN A 123 -5.77 -15.31 -7.13
N PRO A 124 -5.33 -14.69 -8.23
CA PRO A 124 -5.75 -13.33 -8.54
C PRO A 124 -7.23 -13.34 -8.98
N HIS A 125 -7.94 -12.27 -8.67
CA HIS A 125 -9.30 -12.03 -9.12
C HIS A 125 -9.39 -10.71 -9.87
N GLY A 126 -10.33 -10.62 -10.80
CA GLY A 126 -10.64 -9.40 -11.50
C GLY A 126 -11.75 -8.62 -10.79
N PHE A 127 -11.84 -7.34 -11.06
CA PHE A 127 -12.95 -6.49 -10.66
C PHE A 127 -13.21 -5.46 -11.76
N ALA A 128 -14.40 -5.46 -12.30
CA ALA A 128 -14.86 -4.55 -13.34
C ALA A 128 -16.30 -4.12 -13.08
N ILE A 129 -16.65 -2.95 -13.61
CA ILE A 129 -18.00 -2.40 -13.59
C ILE A 129 -18.30 -1.88 -14.98
N THR A 130 -19.33 -2.39 -15.63
CA THR A 130 -19.72 -1.87 -16.95
C THR A 130 -19.90 -0.36 -16.91
N HIS A 131 -19.40 0.35 -17.92
CA HIS A 131 -19.42 1.79 -18.06
C HIS A 131 -18.44 2.56 -17.16
N PHE A 132 -18.26 2.19 -15.90
CA PHE A 132 -17.40 2.95 -14.96
C PHE A 132 -15.97 2.40 -14.89
N LEU A 133 -15.77 1.12 -15.12
CA LEU A 133 -14.47 0.45 -15.08
C LEU A 133 -14.47 -0.75 -16.05
N ASP A 134 -14.69 -0.51 -17.34
CA ASP A 134 -14.82 -1.57 -18.36
C ASP A 134 -13.56 -2.40 -18.53
N SER A 135 -12.37 -1.80 -18.47
CA SER A 135 -11.11 -2.52 -18.53
C SER A 135 -10.84 -3.40 -17.30
N GLY A 136 -11.49 -3.07 -16.18
CA GLY A 136 -11.30 -3.74 -14.91
C GLY A 136 -9.89 -3.60 -14.33
N ILE A 137 -9.72 -4.17 -13.16
CA ILE A 137 -8.44 -4.31 -12.47
C ILE A 137 -8.21 -5.77 -12.10
N THR A 138 -6.94 -6.15 -11.95
CA THR A 138 -6.55 -7.45 -11.39
C THR A 138 -6.01 -7.23 -9.98
N VAL A 139 -6.60 -7.92 -9.01
CA VAL A 139 -6.23 -7.86 -7.60
C VAL A 139 -5.56 -9.18 -7.23
N ARG A 140 -4.28 -9.14 -6.86
CA ARG A 140 -3.52 -10.33 -6.46
C ARG A 140 -3.90 -10.80 -5.06
N PRO A 141 -3.57 -12.03 -4.68
CA PRO A 141 -3.77 -12.50 -3.30
C PRO A 141 -3.22 -11.53 -2.27
N GLY A 142 -4.07 -11.16 -1.29
CA GLY A 142 -3.73 -10.23 -0.21
C GLY A 142 -3.65 -8.76 -0.59
N GLU A 143 -3.86 -8.39 -1.85
CA GLU A 143 -3.92 -7.00 -2.30
C GLU A 143 -5.32 -6.40 -2.16
N CYS A 144 -5.37 -5.07 -2.13
CA CYS A 144 -6.60 -4.30 -2.18
C CYS A 144 -6.41 -2.99 -2.96
N TYR A 145 -7.52 -2.48 -3.50
CA TYR A 145 -7.57 -1.23 -4.28
C TYR A 145 -8.83 -0.46 -3.95
N ASP A 146 -8.73 0.87 -3.94
CA ASP A 146 -9.88 1.78 -3.90
C ASP A 146 -10.23 2.21 -5.32
N VAL A 147 -11.29 1.65 -5.86
CA VAL A 147 -11.89 2.09 -7.14
C VAL A 147 -12.74 3.31 -6.87
N ARG A 148 -12.40 4.43 -7.52
CA ARG A 148 -13.05 5.73 -7.31
C ARG A 148 -13.64 6.24 -8.63
N PHE A 149 -14.92 6.64 -8.61
CA PHE A 149 -15.60 7.26 -9.73
C PHE A 149 -16.78 8.12 -9.26
N SER A 150 -17.37 8.89 -10.19
CA SER A 150 -18.63 9.59 -9.95
C SER A 150 -19.77 8.85 -10.67
N ALA A 151 -20.87 8.62 -9.98
CA ALA A 151 -22.06 7.96 -10.53
C ALA A 151 -22.83 8.93 -11.46
N ASN A 152 -22.31 9.15 -12.66
CA ASN A 152 -22.76 10.17 -13.60
C ASN A 152 -23.78 9.68 -14.65
N THR A 153 -24.22 8.44 -14.57
CA THR A 153 -25.15 7.82 -15.53
C THR A 153 -26.16 6.96 -14.78
N LEU A 154 -27.44 7.19 -15.03
CA LEU A 154 -28.52 6.40 -14.43
C LEU A 154 -28.58 4.98 -14.99
N GLY A 155 -28.95 4.03 -14.16
CA GLY A 155 -29.24 2.67 -14.57
C GLY A 155 -28.55 1.59 -13.72
N PRO A 156 -28.80 0.32 -14.05
CA PRO A 156 -28.12 -0.82 -13.45
C PRO A 156 -26.85 -1.15 -14.25
N PHE A 157 -25.75 -1.32 -13.54
CA PHE A 157 -24.45 -1.68 -14.09
C PHE A 157 -23.99 -3.01 -13.50
N THR A 158 -23.42 -3.88 -14.36
CA THR A 158 -22.92 -5.19 -13.92
C THR A 158 -21.56 -5.04 -13.27
N VAL A 159 -21.38 -5.69 -12.13
CA VAL A 159 -20.11 -5.84 -11.43
C VAL A 159 -19.63 -7.28 -11.62
N PHE A 160 -18.42 -7.45 -12.18
CA PHE A 160 -17.98 -8.77 -12.60
C PHE A 160 -16.45 -8.93 -12.53
N CYS A 161 -16.01 -10.19 -12.55
CA CYS A 161 -14.59 -10.56 -12.70
C CYS A 161 -14.21 -10.53 -14.19
N ASN A 162 -13.32 -9.62 -14.56
CA ASN A 162 -12.86 -9.43 -15.95
C ASN A 162 -11.70 -10.35 -16.35
N ILE A 163 -11.22 -11.21 -15.45
CA ILE A 163 -10.22 -12.22 -15.73
C ILE A 163 -10.84 -13.62 -15.58
N PHE A 164 -10.23 -14.61 -16.23
CA PHE A 164 -10.72 -15.99 -16.14
C PHE A 164 -10.37 -16.58 -14.75
N CYS A 165 -11.37 -16.67 -13.90
CA CYS A 165 -11.28 -17.27 -12.56
C CYS A 165 -11.95 -18.66 -12.62
N THR A 166 -11.20 -19.72 -12.84
CA THR A 166 -11.66 -21.07 -13.20
C THR A 166 -12.87 -21.61 -12.43
N ILE A 167 -12.79 -21.67 -11.10
CA ILE A 167 -13.83 -22.33 -10.27
C ILE A 167 -14.87 -21.31 -9.75
N HIS A 168 -14.49 -20.04 -9.62
CA HIS A 168 -15.29 -18.99 -8.97
C HIS A 168 -16.06 -18.11 -9.97
N SER A 169 -15.79 -18.28 -11.26
CA SER A 169 -16.38 -17.49 -12.35
C SER A 169 -17.91 -17.32 -12.21
N PRO A 170 -18.71 -18.35 -11.91
CA PRO A 170 -20.16 -18.18 -11.86
C PRO A 170 -20.62 -17.20 -10.77
N TRP A 171 -19.89 -17.12 -9.64
CA TRP A 171 -20.27 -16.31 -8.50
C TRP A 171 -19.70 -14.89 -8.50
N MET A 172 -18.82 -14.58 -9.47
CA MET A 172 -18.19 -13.26 -9.61
C MET A 172 -18.67 -12.53 -10.89
N GLN A 173 -19.81 -12.89 -11.46
CA GLN A 173 -20.30 -12.35 -12.74
C GLN A 173 -21.61 -11.55 -12.61
N ASN A 174 -22.25 -11.55 -11.45
CA ASN A 174 -23.61 -11.08 -11.31
C ASN A 174 -23.80 -10.06 -10.18
N GLY A 175 -22.75 -9.33 -9.83
CA GLY A 175 -22.85 -8.17 -8.95
C GLY A 175 -23.56 -7.02 -9.67
N ARG A 176 -24.11 -6.09 -8.91
CA ARG A 176 -24.86 -4.95 -9.46
C ARG A 176 -24.55 -3.65 -8.74
N LEU A 177 -24.33 -2.60 -9.52
CA LEU A 177 -24.37 -1.22 -9.09
C LEU A 177 -25.62 -0.57 -9.69
N ASN A 178 -26.52 -0.06 -8.87
CA ASN A 178 -27.66 0.74 -9.32
C ASN A 178 -27.34 2.21 -9.08
N VAL A 179 -27.54 3.04 -10.10
CA VAL A 179 -27.51 4.49 -9.99
C VAL A 179 -28.92 5.01 -10.15
N ASP A 180 -29.49 5.48 -9.06
CA ASP A 180 -30.87 5.97 -8.98
C ASP A 180 -30.90 7.51 -8.99
N PRO A 181 -32.03 8.15 -9.32
CA PRO A 181 -32.18 9.60 -9.33
C PRO A 181 -31.85 10.27 -8.01
#